data_bed42d6612f85271f286b2e2bedd3ebe
#
_entry.id   bed42d6612f85271f286b2e2bedd3ebe
#
_cell.length_a   1.000
_cell.length_b   1.000
_cell.length_c   1.000
_cell.angle_alpha   90.00
_cell.angle_beta   90.00
_cell.angle_gamma   90.00
#
_symmetry.space_group_name_H-M   'P 1'
#
loop_
_entity.id
_entity.type
_entity.pdbx_description
1 polymer ?
#
loop_
_entity_poly.entity_id
_entity_poly.type
_entity_poly.pdbx_seq_one_letter_code
_entity_poly.pdbx_strand_id
1 'polypeptide(L)'
;KPKTPLCEQCPLQTTCLAFTQGTPNSLPKRQAKPPVPHFTVTAGVITQGQSVLIAQRPPNGLLGGLWEFPGGKLEPEDSSLEDCLKREIREELGLEIVVENDFGVYRHAYTHFRITLHAFLCTLLPGQSTDNLSHVRWVLPAQLDEFAMGKVDRQIARRLQQSSVPTP
;
A
#
# COMPACT_ATOMS: atom_id res chain seq x y z
N LYS A 1 11.64 4.21 -35.83
CA LYS A 1 12.04 4.53 -34.45
C LYS A 1 11.03 5.51 -33.83
N PRO A 2 10.64 5.37 -32.55
CA PRO A 2 9.53 6.16 -32.00
C PRO A 2 9.82 7.66 -31.82
N LYS A 3 11.07 8.08 -31.87
CA LYS A 3 11.45 9.49 -31.71
C LYS A 3 11.91 10.16 -33.01
N THR A 4 12.39 9.38 -33.97
CA THR A 4 12.91 9.89 -35.24
C THR A 4 12.51 8.90 -36.34
N PRO A 5 11.36 9.11 -36.97
CA PRO A 5 10.89 8.22 -38.04
C PRO A 5 11.81 8.33 -39.26
N LEU A 6 12.18 7.19 -39.82
CA LEU A 6 13.00 7.11 -41.05
C LEU A 6 12.06 7.07 -42.26
N CYS A 7 11.41 8.18 -42.54
CA CYS A 7 10.38 8.26 -43.56
C CYS A 7 10.89 7.95 -44.96
N GLU A 8 12.10 8.37 -45.29
CA GLU A 8 12.73 8.13 -46.62
C GLU A 8 12.98 6.65 -46.92
N GLN A 9 13.10 5.82 -45.85
CA GLN A 9 13.32 4.37 -45.94
C GLN A 9 12.04 3.58 -45.64
N CYS A 10 10.92 4.26 -45.47
CA CYS A 10 9.66 3.63 -45.07
C CYS A 10 8.95 3.03 -46.30
N PRO A 11 8.64 1.74 -46.33
CA PRO A 11 7.93 1.13 -47.45
C PRO A 11 6.49 1.67 -47.63
N LEU A 12 5.94 2.33 -46.61
CA LEU A 12 4.60 2.92 -46.65
C LEU A 12 4.63 4.45 -46.95
N GLN A 13 5.77 5.02 -47.34
CA GLN A 13 5.96 6.45 -47.53
C GLN A 13 4.90 7.06 -48.47
N THR A 14 4.62 6.40 -49.62
CA THR A 14 3.71 6.87 -50.66
C THR A 14 2.24 6.92 -50.20
N THR A 15 1.87 6.10 -49.23
CA THR A 15 0.50 6.02 -48.69
C THR A 15 0.36 6.62 -47.31
N CYS A 16 1.45 7.18 -46.76
CA CYS A 16 1.50 7.69 -45.39
C CYS A 16 0.96 9.14 -45.31
N LEU A 17 -0.23 9.33 -44.74
CA LEU A 17 -0.84 10.64 -44.50
C LEU A 17 0.08 11.58 -43.69
N ALA A 18 0.74 11.07 -42.66
CA ALA A 18 1.64 11.89 -41.86
C ALA A 18 2.83 12.43 -42.68
N PHE A 19 3.36 11.64 -43.62
CA PHE A 19 4.41 12.05 -44.52
C PHE A 19 3.91 13.11 -45.52
N THR A 20 2.76 12.86 -46.15
CA THR A 20 2.13 13.82 -47.08
C THR A 20 1.77 15.15 -46.42
N GLN A 21 1.39 15.14 -45.14
CA GLN A 21 1.05 16.31 -44.35
C GLN A 21 2.25 16.99 -43.67
N GLY A 22 3.48 16.46 -43.83
CA GLY A 22 4.67 17.00 -43.20
C GLY A 22 4.71 16.89 -41.67
N THR A 23 3.92 15.97 -41.08
CA THR A 23 3.72 15.84 -39.63
C THR A 23 4.36 14.60 -38.97
N PRO A 24 5.28 13.82 -39.60
CA PRO A 24 5.80 12.60 -39.00
C PRO A 24 6.55 12.81 -37.68
N ASN A 25 7.19 13.97 -37.52
CA ASN A 25 7.95 14.28 -36.29
C ASN A 25 7.07 14.78 -35.14
N SER A 26 5.84 15.20 -35.42
CA SER A 26 4.86 15.64 -34.40
C SER A 26 3.94 14.53 -33.94
N LEU A 27 4.04 13.33 -34.52
CA LEU A 27 3.23 12.18 -34.19
C LEU A 27 4.08 11.10 -33.48
N PRO A 28 3.47 10.32 -32.55
CA PRO A 28 2.14 10.52 -31.98
C PRO A 28 2.08 11.76 -31.08
N LYS A 29 0.96 12.49 -31.10
CA LYS A 29 0.71 13.57 -30.15
C LYS A 29 0.67 12.99 -28.75
N ARG A 30 1.72 13.24 -27.95
CA ARG A 30 1.80 12.79 -26.55
C ARG A 30 0.93 13.71 -25.71
N GLN A 31 -0.14 13.21 -25.19
CA GLN A 31 -0.83 13.88 -24.09
C GLN A 31 0.05 13.76 -22.83
N ALA A 32 0.24 14.87 -22.12
CA ALA A 32 0.88 14.85 -20.83
C ALA A 32 0.07 13.89 -19.92
N LYS A 33 0.74 12.87 -19.37
CA LYS A 33 0.08 12.00 -18.40
C LYS A 33 -0.21 12.83 -17.14
N PRO A 34 -1.41 12.72 -16.56
CA PRO A 34 -1.68 13.38 -15.29
C PRO A 34 -0.67 12.92 -14.23
N PRO A 35 -0.35 13.79 -13.25
CA PRO A 35 0.54 13.39 -12.17
C PRO A 35 -0.04 12.18 -11.44
N VAL A 36 0.84 11.21 -11.11
CA VAL A 36 0.44 10.02 -10.38
C VAL A 36 0.16 10.40 -8.93
N PRO A 37 -1.06 10.21 -8.40
CA PRO A 37 -1.37 10.51 -7.01
C PRO A 37 -0.44 9.82 -6.04
N HIS A 38 -0.12 10.48 -4.92
CA HIS A 38 0.69 9.92 -3.85
C HIS A 38 -0.07 10.02 -2.54
N PHE A 39 -0.22 8.90 -1.86
CA PHE A 39 -0.92 8.81 -0.58
C PHE A 39 0.04 8.45 0.54
N THR A 40 -0.16 9.09 1.68
CA THR A 40 0.44 8.68 2.94
C THR A 40 -0.53 7.73 3.64
N VAL A 41 -0.02 6.61 4.13
CA VAL A 41 -0.82 5.52 4.72
C VAL A 41 -0.15 5.10 6.02
N THR A 42 -0.93 4.71 7.01
CA THR A 42 -0.45 4.17 8.28
C THR A 42 -0.79 2.69 8.40
N ALA A 43 -0.01 1.93 9.17
CA ALA A 43 -0.30 0.55 9.51
C ALA A 43 0.14 0.24 10.95
N GLY A 44 -0.69 -0.47 11.69
CA GLY A 44 -0.43 -0.90 13.06
C GLY A 44 0.11 -2.33 13.11
N VAL A 45 1.34 -2.49 13.58
CA VAL A 45 1.89 -3.77 14.02
C VAL A 45 1.44 -3.95 15.47
N ILE A 46 0.19 -4.40 15.64
CA ILE A 46 -0.43 -4.57 16.95
C ILE A 46 0.02 -5.91 17.52
N THR A 47 0.64 -5.89 18.70
CA THR A 47 1.22 -7.07 19.34
C THR A 47 0.45 -7.48 20.58
N GLN A 48 0.39 -8.79 20.83
CA GLN A 48 -0.09 -9.40 22.07
C GLN A 48 0.75 -10.65 22.38
N GLY A 49 1.60 -10.57 23.39
CA GLY A 49 2.61 -11.60 23.64
C GLY A 49 3.56 -11.74 22.44
N GLN A 50 3.62 -12.94 21.87
CA GLN A 50 4.45 -13.21 20.68
C GLN A 50 3.68 -13.09 19.36
N SER A 51 2.38 -12.81 19.42
CA SER A 51 1.52 -12.75 18.24
C SER A 51 1.33 -11.32 17.75
N VAL A 52 1.05 -11.19 16.46
CA VAL A 52 0.68 -9.94 15.80
C VAL A 52 -0.71 -10.05 15.20
N LEU A 53 -1.46 -8.96 15.20
CA LEU A 53 -2.79 -8.90 14.61
C LEU A 53 -2.66 -8.62 13.11
N ILE A 54 -3.37 -9.41 12.32
CA ILE A 54 -3.61 -9.16 10.90
C ILE A 54 -5.10 -9.11 10.61
N ALA A 55 -5.51 -8.31 9.64
CA ALA A 55 -6.89 -8.16 9.20
C ALA A 55 -7.03 -8.59 7.73
N GLN A 56 -8.18 -9.13 7.36
CA GLN A 56 -8.47 -9.47 5.98
C GLN A 56 -9.27 -8.36 5.33
N ARG A 57 -8.76 -7.85 4.20
CA ARG A 57 -9.43 -6.80 3.43
C ARG A 57 -10.79 -7.25 2.91
N PRO A 58 -11.79 -6.37 2.88
CA PRO A 58 -13.07 -6.68 2.23
C PRO A 58 -12.86 -7.21 0.81
N PRO A 59 -13.67 -8.17 0.34
CA PRO A 59 -13.50 -8.79 -0.98
C PRO A 59 -13.64 -7.81 -2.14
N ASN A 60 -14.42 -6.74 -1.94
CA ASN A 60 -14.67 -5.72 -2.94
C ASN A 60 -13.76 -4.53 -2.69
N GLY A 61 -12.70 -4.38 -3.49
CA GLY A 61 -11.78 -3.26 -3.36
C GLY A 61 -10.36 -3.58 -3.82
N LEU A 62 -9.46 -2.62 -3.59
CA LEU A 62 -8.05 -2.79 -3.90
C LEU A 62 -7.44 -3.90 -3.03
N LEU A 63 -6.83 -4.91 -3.67
CA LEU A 63 -6.23 -6.06 -2.99
C LEU A 63 -7.23 -6.85 -2.11
N GLY A 64 -8.52 -6.89 -2.52
CA GLY A 64 -9.58 -7.55 -1.77
C GLY A 64 -9.26 -9.01 -1.43
N GLY A 65 -9.61 -9.41 -0.20
CA GLY A 65 -9.36 -10.75 0.34
C GLY A 65 -7.92 -11.02 0.79
N LEU A 66 -6.96 -10.12 0.51
CA LEU A 66 -5.60 -10.23 1.06
C LEU A 66 -5.59 -9.83 2.54
N TRP A 67 -4.59 -10.35 3.25
CA TRP A 67 -4.31 -9.99 4.63
C TRP A 67 -3.36 -8.80 4.69
N GLU A 68 -3.53 -7.96 5.69
CA GLU A 68 -2.76 -6.75 5.91
C GLU A 68 -2.55 -6.47 7.39
N PHE A 69 -1.61 -5.58 7.70
CA PHE A 69 -1.55 -4.92 9.00
C PHE A 69 -2.59 -3.80 9.00
N PRO A 70 -3.55 -3.79 9.95
CA PRO A 70 -4.67 -2.85 9.92
C PRO A 70 -4.20 -1.40 10.00
N GLY A 71 -4.91 -0.53 9.33
CA GLY A 71 -4.62 0.90 9.22
C GLY A 71 -5.12 1.47 7.91
N GLY A 72 -4.86 2.74 7.64
CA GLY A 72 -5.44 3.37 6.49
C GLY A 72 -4.77 4.66 6.05
N LYS A 73 -5.49 5.42 5.26
CA LYS A 73 -4.99 6.61 4.59
C LYS A 73 -5.07 7.83 5.49
N LEU A 74 -4.00 8.64 5.48
CA LEU A 74 -4.00 9.94 6.14
C LEU A 74 -5.03 10.86 5.49
N GLU A 75 -5.96 11.35 6.28
CA GLU A 75 -6.98 12.31 5.89
C GLU A 75 -6.61 13.73 6.36
N PRO A 76 -7.17 14.79 5.74
CA PRO A 76 -6.84 16.18 6.10
C PRO A 76 -7.16 16.55 7.55
N GLU A 77 -8.09 15.85 8.18
CA GLU A 77 -8.55 16.06 9.56
C GLU A 77 -7.63 15.42 10.59
N ASP A 78 -6.77 14.51 10.19
CA ASP A 78 -5.82 13.85 11.08
C ASP A 78 -4.70 14.81 11.48
N SER A 79 -4.49 15.01 12.80
CA SER A 79 -3.47 15.92 13.32
C SER A 79 -2.06 15.35 13.21
N SER A 80 -1.93 14.01 13.16
CA SER A 80 -0.67 13.27 13.07
C SER A 80 -0.87 11.91 12.41
N LEU A 81 0.23 11.22 12.07
CA LEU A 81 0.18 9.84 11.58
C LEU A 81 -0.35 8.87 12.65
N GLU A 82 -0.04 9.14 13.91
CA GLU A 82 -0.54 8.35 15.03
C GLU A 82 -2.06 8.51 15.21
N ASP A 83 -2.58 9.73 15.08
CA ASP A 83 -4.02 9.99 15.15
C ASP A 83 -4.75 9.34 13.99
N CYS A 84 -4.20 9.42 12.78
CA CYS A 84 -4.69 8.69 11.61
C CYS A 84 -4.80 7.18 11.93
N LEU A 85 -3.72 6.58 12.44
CA LEU A 85 -3.72 5.15 12.75
C LEU A 85 -4.77 4.79 13.79
N LYS A 86 -4.87 5.56 14.89
CA LYS A 86 -5.89 5.33 15.94
C LYS A 86 -7.31 5.46 15.40
N ARG A 87 -7.56 6.45 14.55
CA ARG A 87 -8.87 6.63 13.88
C ARG A 87 -9.21 5.43 13.02
N GLU A 88 -8.32 5.02 12.12
CA GLU A 88 -8.53 3.90 11.21
C GLU A 88 -8.78 2.59 11.96
N ILE A 89 -7.97 2.29 13.00
CA ILE A 89 -8.17 1.09 13.83
C ILE A 89 -9.52 1.10 14.54
N ARG A 90 -9.96 2.25 15.02
CA ARG A 90 -11.28 2.41 15.64
C ARG A 90 -12.41 2.23 14.63
N GLU A 91 -12.28 2.81 13.44
CA GLU A 91 -13.29 2.73 12.38
C GLU A 91 -13.43 1.32 11.80
N GLU A 92 -12.30 0.66 11.52
CA GLU A 92 -12.30 -0.66 10.87
C GLU A 92 -12.54 -1.82 11.85
N LEU A 93 -11.98 -1.74 13.05
CA LEU A 93 -11.97 -2.85 14.00
C LEU A 93 -12.74 -2.57 15.30
N GLY A 94 -13.11 -1.32 15.57
CA GLY A 94 -13.71 -0.92 16.83
C GLY A 94 -12.76 -1.05 18.02
N LEU A 95 -11.45 -1.04 17.79
CA LEU A 95 -10.40 -1.23 18.78
C LEU A 95 -9.70 0.08 19.13
N GLU A 96 -9.23 0.19 20.36
CA GLU A 96 -8.39 1.28 20.82
C GLU A 96 -6.97 0.79 21.06
N ILE A 97 -5.99 1.55 20.59
CA ILE A 97 -4.57 1.17 20.64
C ILE A 97 -3.71 2.24 21.31
N VAL A 98 -2.59 1.79 21.85
CA VAL A 98 -1.45 2.63 22.19
C VAL A 98 -0.41 2.50 21.08
N VAL A 99 0.00 3.63 20.50
CA VAL A 99 1.12 3.68 19.56
C VAL A 99 2.39 3.87 20.38
N GLU A 100 3.34 2.93 20.24
CA GLU A 100 4.54 2.91 21.08
C GLU A 100 5.75 3.47 20.34
N ASN A 101 6.07 2.91 19.18
CA ASN A 101 7.28 3.25 18.43
C ASN A 101 7.06 3.17 16.93
N ASP A 102 7.90 3.88 16.18
CA ASP A 102 8.03 3.69 14.75
C ASP A 102 8.54 2.28 14.43
N PHE A 103 7.86 1.58 13.55
CA PHE A 103 8.30 0.28 13.05
C PHE A 103 8.99 0.38 11.70
N GLY A 104 8.69 1.39 10.89
CA GLY A 104 9.39 1.63 9.63
C GLY A 104 8.56 2.33 8.58
N VAL A 105 9.25 2.76 7.52
CA VAL A 105 8.62 3.46 6.39
C VAL A 105 8.84 2.65 5.12
N TYR A 106 7.75 2.38 4.40
CA TYR A 106 7.73 1.56 3.20
C TYR A 106 7.13 2.34 2.03
N ARG A 107 7.74 2.24 0.85
CA ARG A 107 7.26 2.93 -0.34
C ARG A 107 6.93 1.93 -1.44
N HIS A 108 5.80 2.16 -2.09
CA HIS A 108 5.40 1.34 -3.23
C HIS A 108 4.70 2.18 -4.30
N ALA A 109 4.93 1.81 -5.56
CA ALA A 109 4.27 2.39 -6.71
C ALA A 109 3.36 1.34 -7.36
N TYR A 110 2.07 1.62 -7.36
CA TYR A 110 1.08 0.91 -8.15
C TYR A 110 0.97 1.57 -9.54
N THR A 111 0.20 0.98 -10.43
CA THR A 111 0.02 1.51 -11.80
C THR A 111 -0.55 2.92 -11.82
N HIS A 112 -1.47 3.22 -10.90
CA HIS A 112 -2.26 4.46 -10.91
C HIS A 112 -1.97 5.40 -9.74
N PHE A 113 -1.23 4.96 -8.72
CA PHE A 113 -0.87 5.77 -7.55
C PHE A 113 0.40 5.25 -6.88
N ARG A 114 0.92 6.05 -5.96
CA ARG A 114 2.06 5.71 -5.10
C ARG A 114 1.65 5.82 -3.64
N ILE A 115 2.28 5.05 -2.78
CA ILE A 115 2.10 5.15 -1.33
C ILE A 115 3.43 5.30 -0.62
N THR A 116 3.40 6.03 0.50
CA THR A 116 4.36 5.94 1.59
C THR A 116 3.59 5.45 2.80
N LEU A 117 3.90 4.23 3.25
CA LEU A 117 3.29 3.62 4.42
C LEU A 117 4.22 3.78 5.61
N HIS A 118 3.68 4.32 6.70
CA HIS A 118 4.33 4.42 8.01
C HIS A 118 3.76 3.35 8.92
N ALA A 119 4.58 2.39 9.31
CA ALA A 119 4.21 1.32 10.22
C ALA A 119 4.64 1.68 11.65
N PHE A 120 3.77 1.39 12.62
CA PHE A 120 3.99 1.64 14.04
C PHE A 120 3.84 0.36 14.85
N LEU A 121 4.67 0.19 15.85
CA LEU A 121 4.47 -0.84 16.88
C LEU A 121 3.39 -0.35 17.84
N CYS A 122 2.41 -1.22 18.08
CA CYS A 122 1.23 -0.88 18.88
C CYS A 122 0.85 -2.02 19.82
N THR A 123 0.13 -1.65 20.89
CA THR A 123 -0.56 -2.60 21.78
C THR A 123 -2.03 -2.22 21.90
N LEU A 124 -2.89 -3.19 22.23
CA LEU A 124 -4.29 -2.89 22.55
C LEU A 124 -4.40 -2.22 23.92
N LEU A 125 -5.32 -1.28 24.06
CA LEU A 125 -5.71 -0.79 25.38
C LEU A 125 -6.28 -1.94 26.24
N PRO A 126 -6.08 -1.90 27.56
CA PRO A 126 -6.65 -2.92 28.45
C PRO A 126 -8.16 -3.09 28.30
N GLY A 127 -8.62 -4.34 28.31
CA GLY A 127 -10.05 -4.67 28.18
C GLY A 127 -10.58 -4.78 26.75
N GLN A 128 -9.75 -4.57 25.74
CA GLN A 128 -10.10 -4.79 24.33
C GLN A 128 -10.05 -6.28 23.98
N SER A 129 -11.01 -6.75 23.18
CA SER A 129 -11.03 -8.12 22.65
C SER A 129 -11.30 -8.11 21.16
N THR A 130 -10.72 -9.08 20.47
CA THR A 130 -10.92 -9.32 19.03
C THR A 130 -11.82 -10.53 18.74
N ASP A 131 -12.39 -11.15 19.76
CA ASP A 131 -13.14 -12.43 19.65
C ASP A 131 -14.35 -12.32 18.71
N ASN A 132 -14.97 -11.15 18.63
CA ASN A 132 -16.13 -10.90 17.78
C ASN A 132 -15.77 -10.48 16.34
N LEU A 133 -14.48 -10.38 16.00
CA LEU A 133 -14.01 -9.93 14.69
C LEU A 133 -13.62 -11.14 13.83
N SER A 134 -14.51 -11.59 12.95
CA SER A 134 -14.29 -12.78 12.12
C SER A 134 -13.20 -12.60 11.04
N HIS A 135 -12.89 -11.34 10.69
CA HIS A 135 -11.94 -10.96 9.65
C HIS A 135 -10.54 -10.62 10.18
N VAL A 136 -10.26 -10.89 11.45
CA VAL A 136 -8.92 -10.71 12.04
C VAL A 136 -8.34 -12.02 12.55
N ARG A 137 -7.01 -12.06 12.69
CA ARG A 137 -6.27 -13.21 13.24
C ARG A 137 -5.08 -12.72 14.05
N TRP A 138 -4.87 -13.35 15.20
CA TRP A 138 -3.60 -13.31 15.93
C TRP A 138 -2.70 -14.42 15.41
N VAL A 139 -1.54 -14.07 14.90
CA VAL A 139 -0.61 -15.00 14.26
C VAL A 139 0.81 -14.78 14.79
N LEU A 140 1.58 -15.86 14.89
CA LEU A 140 3.01 -15.73 15.17
C LEU A 140 3.72 -15.14 13.92
N PRO A 141 4.76 -14.32 14.09
CA PRO A 141 5.52 -13.81 12.96
C PRO A 141 5.99 -14.90 11.99
N ALA A 142 6.38 -16.07 12.50
CA ALA A 142 6.80 -17.21 11.68
C ALA A 142 5.70 -17.75 10.75
N GLN A 143 4.43 -17.53 11.08
CA GLN A 143 3.27 -18.01 10.32
C GLN A 143 2.82 -17.01 9.25
N LEU A 144 3.35 -15.79 9.22
CA LEU A 144 2.92 -14.73 8.29
C LEU A 144 3.09 -15.11 6.80
N ASP A 145 3.96 -16.06 6.49
CA ASP A 145 4.14 -16.55 5.10
C ASP A 145 2.96 -17.40 4.61
N GLU A 146 2.15 -17.94 5.50
CA GLU A 146 0.93 -18.70 5.18
C GLU A 146 -0.22 -17.81 4.68
N PHE A 147 -0.12 -16.49 4.91
CA PHE A 147 -1.15 -15.52 4.59
C PHE A 147 -0.80 -14.77 3.30
N ALA A 148 -1.74 -14.72 2.35
CA ALA A 148 -1.59 -13.92 1.14
C ALA A 148 -1.65 -12.43 1.48
N MET A 149 -0.58 -11.68 1.22
CA MET A 149 -0.45 -10.27 1.60
C MET A 149 -0.04 -9.40 0.42
N GLY A 150 -0.38 -8.12 0.48
CA GLY A 150 0.13 -7.09 -0.39
C GLY A 150 1.65 -6.94 -0.26
N LYS A 151 2.29 -6.31 -1.27
CA LYS A 151 3.76 -6.21 -1.29
C LYS A 151 4.32 -5.45 -0.09
N VAL A 152 3.64 -4.42 0.36
CA VAL A 152 4.09 -3.58 1.48
C VAL A 152 3.94 -4.34 2.81
N ASP A 153 2.78 -4.98 3.01
CA ASP A 153 2.53 -5.82 4.19
C ASP A 153 3.53 -6.98 4.28
N ARG A 154 3.86 -7.58 3.14
CA ARG A 154 4.90 -8.60 3.08
C ARG A 154 6.28 -8.10 3.49
N GLN A 155 6.61 -6.82 3.25
CA GLN A 155 7.86 -6.23 3.74
C GLN A 155 7.85 -6.05 5.26
N ILE A 156 6.71 -5.61 5.83
CA ILE A 156 6.52 -5.53 7.28
C ILE A 156 6.66 -6.92 7.91
N ALA A 157 5.97 -7.93 7.36
CA ALA A 157 6.03 -9.32 7.82
C ALA A 157 7.47 -9.86 7.85
N ARG A 158 8.23 -9.67 6.77
CA ARG A 158 9.64 -10.10 6.71
C ARG A 158 10.51 -9.41 7.77
N ARG A 159 10.28 -8.15 8.04
CA ARG A 159 11.01 -7.45 9.09
C ARG A 159 10.68 -8.01 10.47
N LEU A 160 9.42 -8.32 10.74
CA LEU A 160 9.00 -8.97 11.99
C LEU A 160 9.66 -10.35 12.18
N GLN A 161 9.77 -11.14 11.12
CA GLN A 161 10.42 -12.45 11.14
C GLN A 161 11.94 -12.37 11.42
N GLN A 162 12.57 -11.27 11.01
CA GLN A 162 14.01 -11.04 11.21
C GLN A 162 14.34 -10.38 12.57
N SER A 163 13.38 -9.68 13.13
CA SER A 163 13.52 -9.05 14.44
C SER A 163 12.91 -10.01 15.46
N SER A 164 13.64 -10.39 16.50
CA SER A 164 12.99 -10.94 17.70
C SER A 164 11.94 -9.91 18.11
N VAL A 165 10.65 -10.29 18.15
CA VAL A 165 9.57 -9.37 18.56
C VAL A 165 10.02 -8.73 19.87
N PRO A 166 10.14 -7.40 19.96
CA PRO A 166 10.47 -6.76 21.23
C PRO A 166 9.36 -7.14 22.21
N THR A 167 9.72 -7.91 23.21
CA THR A 167 8.83 -8.14 24.35
C THR A 167 8.74 -6.81 25.10
N PRO A 168 7.55 -6.29 25.41
CA PRO A 168 7.35 -5.08 26.19
C PRO A 168 7.95 -5.17 27.59
#